data_7f08a39f80d97063205fff3550a30e4f
#
_entry.id   7f08a39f80d97063205fff3550a30e4f
#
_cell.length_a   1.000
_cell.length_b   1.000
_cell.length_c   1.000
_cell.angle_alpha   90.00
_cell.angle_beta   90.00
_cell.angle_gamma   90.00
#
_symmetry.space_group_name_H-M   'P 1'
#
loop_
_entity.id
_entity.type
_entity.pdbx_description
1 polymer ?
#
loop_
_entity_poly.entity_id
_entity_poly.type
_entity_poly.pdbx_seq_one_letter_code
_entity_poly.pdbx_strand_id
1 'polypeptide(L)'
;MGEKEKVIAHGNVARQINKNLRRERIFNIAKNQIAKKGLEAFTIAELAQEAGVSTPTIHNLFGKKSDIVKELVSNLIELMKVATVNPPIEPIENAKFIIDNLVASIEQDKDFFRAALMSMEQLSLLDPRIPNGLFQRARQVAAPRKEWYETGLLLGNIEPGTIMKEVHNTNRLARIDWVNGYIDLNQFRHQVLEGVLLAYASDASPELHVRLIEEINGLSKL
;
A
#
# COMPACT_ATOMS: atom_id res chain seq x y z
N MET A 1 -2.13 21.87 -46.79
CA MET A 1 -1.65 20.72 -45.97
C MET A 1 -2.03 20.78 -44.49
N GLY A 2 -2.77 21.80 -44.03
CA GLY A 2 -2.99 22.01 -42.58
C GLY A 2 -4.28 21.42 -41.96
N GLU A 3 -5.37 21.30 -42.70
CA GLU A 3 -6.69 20.94 -42.10
C GLU A 3 -6.89 19.43 -41.91
N LYS A 4 -6.42 18.61 -42.83
CA LYS A 4 -6.47 17.14 -42.69
C LYS A 4 -5.59 16.62 -41.56
N GLU A 5 -4.43 17.23 -41.31
CA GLU A 5 -3.55 16.87 -40.19
C GLU A 5 -4.17 17.22 -38.81
N LYS A 6 -4.86 18.36 -38.70
CA LYS A 6 -5.59 18.74 -37.46
C LYS A 6 -6.75 17.79 -37.16
N VAL A 7 -7.52 17.38 -38.16
CA VAL A 7 -8.65 16.44 -37.96
C VAL A 7 -8.15 15.04 -37.55
N ILE A 8 -7.05 14.56 -38.12
CA ILE A 8 -6.42 13.28 -37.76
C ILE A 8 -5.86 13.33 -36.34
N ALA A 9 -5.24 14.44 -35.95
CA ALA A 9 -4.73 14.63 -34.59
C ALA A 9 -5.85 14.63 -33.56
N HIS A 10 -6.98 15.31 -33.79
CA HIS A 10 -8.16 15.30 -32.91
C HIS A 10 -8.80 13.92 -32.80
N GLY A 11 -8.91 13.18 -33.94
CA GLY A 11 -9.43 11.82 -33.92
C GLY A 11 -8.55 10.83 -33.11
N ASN A 12 -7.24 10.99 -33.17
CA ASN A 12 -6.30 10.16 -32.40
C ASN A 12 -6.35 10.48 -30.91
N VAL A 13 -6.46 11.75 -30.53
CA VAL A 13 -6.61 12.18 -29.13
C VAL A 13 -7.91 11.63 -28.53
N ALA A 14 -9.05 11.76 -29.25
CA ALA A 14 -10.33 11.24 -28.79
C ALA A 14 -10.31 9.69 -28.62
N ARG A 15 -9.67 8.97 -29.55
CA ARG A 15 -9.50 7.51 -29.45
C ARG A 15 -8.65 7.13 -28.24
N GLN A 16 -7.57 7.86 -27.97
CA GLN A 16 -6.71 7.60 -26.82
C GLN A 16 -7.45 7.87 -25.50
N ILE A 17 -8.19 8.96 -25.40
CA ILE A 17 -9.04 9.27 -24.25
C ILE A 17 -10.04 8.14 -24.00
N ASN A 18 -10.78 7.72 -25.03
CA ASN A 18 -11.77 6.64 -24.91
C ASN A 18 -11.12 5.30 -24.53
N LYS A 19 -9.90 5.02 -25.01
CA LYS A 19 -9.14 3.83 -24.63
C LYS A 19 -8.75 3.89 -23.13
N ASN A 20 -8.31 5.04 -22.65
CA ASN A 20 -7.92 5.23 -21.26
C ASN A 20 -9.13 5.11 -20.33
N LEU A 21 -10.25 5.77 -20.63
CA LEU A 21 -11.51 5.66 -19.86
C LEU A 21 -12.02 4.22 -19.79
N ARG A 22 -11.97 3.49 -20.91
CA ARG A 22 -12.34 2.07 -20.94
C ARG A 22 -11.41 1.24 -20.07
N ARG A 23 -10.09 1.49 -20.16
CA ARG A 23 -9.09 0.79 -19.37
C ARG A 23 -9.31 1.02 -17.87
N GLU A 24 -9.53 2.25 -17.46
CA GLU A 24 -9.80 2.63 -16.08
C GLU A 24 -11.08 1.96 -15.54
N ARG A 25 -12.18 1.98 -16.31
CA ARG A 25 -13.43 1.28 -15.95
C ARG A 25 -13.19 -0.23 -15.74
N ILE A 26 -12.46 -0.88 -16.63
CA ILE A 26 -12.16 -2.31 -16.54
C ILE A 26 -11.26 -2.59 -15.31
N PHE A 27 -10.27 -1.73 -15.06
CA PHE A 27 -9.40 -1.85 -13.90
C PHE A 27 -10.18 -1.74 -12.58
N ASN A 28 -11.16 -0.83 -12.50
CA ASN A 28 -12.05 -0.70 -11.34
C ASN A 28 -12.91 -1.95 -11.12
N ILE A 29 -13.39 -2.59 -12.20
CA ILE A 29 -14.11 -3.87 -12.10
C ILE A 29 -13.16 -4.97 -11.57
N ALA A 30 -11.95 -5.08 -12.10
CA ALA A 30 -10.95 -6.05 -11.63
C ALA A 30 -10.64 -5.86 -10.13
N LYS A 31 -10.43 -4.62 -9.70
CA LYS A 31 -10.22 -4.24 -8.31
C LYS A 31 -11.36 -4.73 -7.42
N ASN A 32 -12.60 -4.43 -7.80
CA ASN A 32 -13.79 -4.83 -7.02
C ASN A 32 -13.97 -6.36 -6.97
N GLN A 33 -13.69 -7.07 -8.07
CA GLN A 33 -13.73 -8.53 -8.09
C GLN A 33 -12.69 -9.13 -7.16
N ILE A 34 -11.44 -8.64 -7.19
CA ILE A 34 -10.36 -9.12 -6.34
C ILE A 34 -10.68 -8.82 -4.85
N ALA A 35 -11.18 -7.62 -4.54
CA ALA A 35 -11.55 -7.24 -3.18
C ALA A 35 -12.66 -8.12 -2.59
N LYS A 36 -13.63 -8.52 -3.41
CA LYS A 36 -14.81 -9.31 -2.96
C LYS A 36 -14.53 -10.80 -2.85
N LYS A 37 -13.82 -11.39 -3.78
CA LYS A 37 -13.68 -12.86 -3.89
C LYS A 37 -12.25 -13.38 -3.83
N GLY A 38 -11.29 -12.49 -3.67
CA GLY A 38 -9.87 -12.82 -3.62
C GLY A 38 -9.24 -13.04 -5.00
N LEU A 39 -7.92 -13.04 -5.02
CA LEU A 39 -7.16 -13.18 -6.26
C LEU A 39 -7.30 -14.58 -6.88
N GLU A 40 -7.42 -15.63 -6.09
CA GLU A 40 -7.54 -17.00 -6.61
C GLU A 40 -8.78 -17.17 -7.47
N ALA A 41 -9.93 -16.71 -6.97
CA ALA A 41 -11.21 -16.78 -7.68
C ALA A 41 -11.35 -15.76 -8.82
N PHE A 42 -10.47 -14.75 -8.92
CA PHE A 42 -10.48 -13.78 -9.99
C PHE A 42 -10.02 -14.38 -11.31
N THR A 43 -10.82 -14.25 -12.38
CA THR A 43 -10.49 -14.74 -13.72
C THR A 43 -10.64 -13.64 -14.78
N ILE A 44 -9.82 -13.72 -15.84
CA ILE A 44 -9.90 -12.80 -16.99
C ILE A 44 -11.24 -12.97 -17.72
N ALA A 45 -11.80 -14.19 -17.78
CA ALA A 45 -13.07 -14.46 -18.42
C ALA A 45 -14.24 -13.74 -17.74
N GLU A 46 -14.34 -13.81 -16.40
CA GLU A 46 -15.36 -13.11 -15.63
C GLU A 46 -15.18 -11.58 -15.70
N LEU A 47 -13.92 -11.11 -15.66
CA LEU A 47 -13.63 -9.67 -15.86
C LEU A 47 -14.15 -9.20 -17.21
N ALA A 48 -13.90 -9.96 -18.27
CA ALA A 48 -14.36 -9.62 -19.62
C ALA A 48 -15.90 -9.61 -19.71
N GLN A 49 -16.55 -10.61 -19.11
CA GLN A 49 -18.00 -10.71 -19.05
C GLN A 49 -18.62 -9.50 -18.34
N GLU A 50 -18.16 -9.17 -17.12
CA GLU A 50 -18.68 -8.05 -16.33
C GLU A 50 -18.39 -6.70 -16.98
N ALA A 51 -17.23 -6.58 -17.65
CA ALA A 51 -16.86 -5.39 -18.39
C ALA A 51 -17.59 -5.22 -19.74
N GLY A 52 -18.32 -6.24 -20.21
CA GLY A 52 -19.00 -6.22 -21.52
C GLY A 52 -18.02 -6.16 -22.68
N VAL A 53 -16.86 -6.84 -22.57
CA VAL A 53 -15.82 -6.90 -23.62
C VAL A 53 -15.36 -8.34 -23.84
N SER A 54 -14.63 -8.59 -24.93
CA SER A 54 -14.03 -9.90 -25.17
C SER A 54 -12.76 -10.12 -24.34
N THR A 55 -12.45 -11.38 -24.02
CA THR A 55 -11.17 -11.76 -23.36
C THR A 55 -9.93 -11.24 -24.10
N PRO A 56 -9.84 -11.32 -25.45
CA PRO A 56 -8.76 -10.68 -26.19
C PRO A 56 -8.63 -9.18 -25.94
N THR A 57 -9.75 -8.47 -25.73
CA THR A 57 -9.72 -7.04 -25.39
C THR A 57 -9.03 -6.80 -24.03
N ILE A 58 -9.31 -7.64 -23.03
CA ILE A 58 -8.62 -7.56 -21.75
C ILE A 58 -7.12 -7.81 -21.92
N HIS A 59 -6.74 -8.86 -22.64
CA HIS A 59 -5.33 -9.15 -22.90
C HIS A 59 -4.60 -8.01 -23.63
N ASN A 60 -5.25 -7.36 -24.59
CA ASN A 60 -4.69 -6.22 -25.30
C ASN A 60 -4.55 -4.96 -24.45
N LEU A 61 -5.36 -4.79 -23.40
CA LEU A 61 -5.34 -3.62 -22.53
C LEU A 61 -4.41 -3.79 -21.31
N PHE A 62 -4.34 -5.01 -20.78
CA PHE A 62 -3.69 -5.29 -19.50
C PHE A 62 -2.63 -6.39 -19.55
N GLY A 63 -2.65 -7.25 -20.57
CA GLY A 63 -1.82 -8.45 -20.57
C GLY A 63 -2.48 -9.62 -19.84
N LYS A 64 -1.72 -10.28 -18.98
CA LYS A 64 -2.15 -11.44 -18.19
C LYS A 64 -2.75 -11.01 -16.86
N LYS A 65 -3.39 -11.94 -16.13
CA LYS A 65 -3.86 -11.76 -14.76
C LYS A 65 -2.76 -11.18 -13.86
N SER A 66 -1.53 -11.71 -13.96
CA SER A 66 -0.38 -11.22 -13.19
C SER A 66 -0.04 -9.75 -13.46
N ASP A 67 -0.31 -9.24 -14.66
CA ASP A 67 0.01 -7.85 -15.02
C ASP A 67 -1.00 -6.88 -14.41
N ILE A 68 -2.29 -7.26 -14.32
CA ILE A 68 -3.32 -6.52 -13.58
C ILE A 68 -2.95 -6.45 -12.09
N VAL A 69 -2.51 -7.55 -11.53
CA VAL A 69 -2.10 -7.63 -10.12
C VAL A 69 -0.86 -6.77 -9.84
N LYS A 70 0.14 -6.81 -10.72
CA LYS A 70 1.31 -5.92 -10.63
C LYS A 70 0.93 -4.45 -10.65
N GLU A 71 -0.03 -4.07 -11.50
CA GLU A 71 -0.54 -2.71 -11.58
C GLU A 71 -1.24 -2.28 -10.28
N LEU A 72 -2.08 -3.14 -9.69
CA LEU A 72 -2.71 -2.88 -8.38
C LEU A 72 -1.67 -2.60 -7.30
N VAL A 73 -0.66 -3.46 -7.21
CA VAL A 73 0.39 -3.32 -6.20
C VAL A 73 1.29 -2.11 -6.47
N SER A 74 1.58 -1.82 -7.74
CA SER A 74 2.35 -0.61 -8.11
C SER A 74 1.62 0.67 -7.72
N ASN A 75 0.31 0.75 -7.96
CA ASN A 75 -0.51 1.90 -7.57
C ASN A 75 -0.56 2.06 -6.04
N LEU A 76 -0.66 0.95 -5.28
CA LEU A 76 -0.58 0.98 -3.83
C LEU A 76 0.74 1.60 -3.35
N ILE A 77 1.86 1.20 -3.94
CA ILE A 77 3.18 1.71 -3.56
C ILE A 77 3.32 3.21 -3.86
N GLU A 78 2.81 3.67 -5.00
CA GLU A 78 2.83 5.09 -5.32
C GLU A 78 1.96 5.90 -4.34
N LEU A 79 0.78 5.41 -3.95
CA LEU A 79 -0.04 6.04 -2.91
C LEU A 79 0.67 6.09 -1.55
N MET A 80 1.33 5.01 -1.15
CA MET A 80 2.11 4.98 0.09
C MET A 80 3.26 5.99 0.09
N LYS A 81 3.94 6.20 -1.05
CA LYS A 81 4.98 7.23 -1.18
C LYS A 81 4.42 8.63 -0.96
N VAL A 82 3.27 8.94 -1.56
CA VAL A 82 2.62 10.25 -1.40
C VAL A 82 2.22 10.48 0.06
N ALA A 83 1.67 9.45 0.72
CA ALA A 83 1.28 9.51 2.13
C ALA A 83 2.45 9.74 3.10
N THR A 84 3.70 9.49 2.65
CA THR A 84 4.90 9.61 3.47
C THR A 84 5.78 10.80 3.09
N VAL A 85 5.28 11.76 2.31
CA VAL A 85 6.04 12.97 1.93
C VAL A 85 6.18 13.90 3.12
N ASN A 86 7.42 14.31 3.41
CA ASN A 86 7.79 15.25 4.48
C ASN A 86 7.24 14.89 5.88
N PRO A 87 7.45 13.67 6.37
CA PRO A 87 7.00 13.29 7.71
C PRO A 87 7.78 14.09 8.78
N PRO A 88 7.17 14.34 9.96
CA PRO A 88 7.85 14.94 11.11
C PRO A 88 9.16 14.23 11.44
N ILE A 89 10.11 14.94 12.04
CA ILE A 89 11.42 14.34 12.42
C ILE A 89 11.28 13.56 13.73
N GLU A 90 10.44 14.01 14.65
CA GLU A 90 10.24 13.40 15.95
C GLU A 90 9.60 12.00 15.81
N PRO A 91 10.15 10.95 16.47
CA PRO A 91 9.76 9.55 16.21
C PRO A 91 8.27 9.23 16.39
N ILE A 92 7.65 9.72 17.47
CA ILE A 92 6.23 9.47 17.77
C ILE A 92 5.33 10.15 16.74
N GLU A 93 5.58 11.43 16.48
CA GLU A 93 4.81 12.20 15.51
C GLU A 93 5.03 11.69 14.08
N ASN A 94 6.24 11.16 13.78
CA ASN A 94 6.53 10.50 12.52
C ASN A 94 5.66 9.25 12.33
N ALA A 95 5.61 8.38 13.35
CA ALA A 95 4.80 7.17 13.31
C ALA A 95 3.31 7.50 13.13
N LYS A 96 2.77 8.43 13.93
CA LYS A 96 1.39 8.90 13.83
C LYS A 96 1.09 9.44 12.44
N PHE A 97 1.91 10.35 11.93
CA PHE A 97 1.73 10.97 10.61
C PHE A 97 1.64 9.93 9.49
N ILE A 98 2.56 8.98 9.46
CA ILE A 98 2.60 7.94 8.43
C ILE A 98 1.37 7.05 8.50
N ILE A 99 0.99 6.62 9.71
CA ILE A 99 -0.11 5.69 9.91
C ILE A 99 -1.45 6.38 9.67
N ASP A 100 -1.63 7.62 10.11
CA ASP A 100 -2.85 8.39 9.90
C ASP A 100 -3.09 8.69 8.41
N ASN A 101 -2.05 9.05 7.66
CA ASN A 101 -2.14 9.23 6.22
C ASN A 101 -2.45 7.91 5.49
N LEU A 102 -1.91 6.78 5.95
CA LEU A 102 -2.25 5.47 5.40
C LEU A 102 -3.73 5.15 5.66
N VAL A 103 -4.21 5.33 6.88
CA VAL A 103 -5.61 5.12 7.26
C VAL A 103 -6.55 6.02 6.44
N ALA A 104 -6.23 7.30 6.33
CA ALA A 104 -7.00 8.24 5.52
C ALA A 104 -7.05 7.83 4.03
N SER A 105 -5.95 7.31 3.49
CA SER A 105 -5.91 6.79 2.12
C SER A 105 -6.78 5.53 1.97
N ILE A 106 -6.76 4.63 2.94
CA ILE A 106 -7.61 3.43 2.97
C ILE A 106 -9.09 3.82 3.01
N GLU A 107 -9.46 4.84 3.81
CA GLU A 107 -10.84 5.31 3.91
C GLU A 107 -11.41 5.82 2.59
N GLN A 108 -10.57 6.41 1.75
CA GLN A 108 -10.98 6.92 0.44
C GLN A 108 -11.34 5.81 -0.55
N ASP A 109 -10.66 4.65 -0.50
CA ASP A 109 -10.93 3.52 -1.41
C ASP A 109 -10.59 2.18 -0.75
N LYS A 110 -11.44 1.75 0.20
CA LYS A 110 -11.26 0.48 0.95
C LYS A 110 -11.15 -0.74 0.03
N ASP A 111 -11.90 -0.76 -1.05
CA ASP A 111 -11.90 -1.88 -2.00
C ASP A 111 -10.59 -1.97 -2.78
N PHE A 112 -10.03 -0.82 -3.17
CA PHE A 112 -8.70 -0.78 -3.79
C PHE A 112 -7.62 -1.31 -2.83
N PHE A 113 -7.58 -0.79 -1.61
CA PHE A 113 -6.57 -1.20 -0.63
C PHE A 113 -6.69 -2.68 -0.28
N ARG A 114 -7.92 -3.18 -0.08
CA ARG A 114 -8.15 -4.60 0.18
C ARG A 114 -7.66 -5.46 -0.98
N ALA A 115 -8.03 -5.15 -2.21
CA ALA A 115 -7.58 -5.87 -3.40
C ALA A 115 -6.05 -5.85 -3.55
N ALA A 116 -5.43 -4.67 -3.39
CA ALA A 116 -3.99 -4.51 -3.55
C ALA A 116 -3.20 -5.23 -2.45
N LEU A 117 -3.64 -5.14 -1.19
CA LEU A 117 -2.98 -5.81 -0.06
C LEU A 117 -3.12 -7.34 -0.13
N MET A 118 -4.30 -7.86 -0.48
CA MET A 118 -4.49 -9.30 -0.76
C MET A 118 -3.57 -9.76 -1.88
N SER A 119 -3.49 -9.00 -2.97
CA SER A 119 -2.66 -9.31 -4.12
C SER A 119 -1.17 -9.27 -3.79
N MET A 120 -0.75 -8.38 -2.92
CA MET A 120 0.64 -8.23 -2.49
C MET A 120 1.15 -9.49 -1.76
N GLU A 121 0.36 -10.05 -0.85
CA GLU A 121 0.73 -11.30 -0.15
C GLU A 121 0.85 -12.48 -1.14
N GLN A 122 -0.03 -12.58 -2.11
CA GLN A 122 -0.05 -13.69 -3.08
C GLN A 122 1.00 -13.54 -4.19
N LEU A 123 1.37 -12.32 -4.60
CA LEU A 123 2.41 -12.10 -5.59
C LEU A 123 3.77 -12.65 -5.16
N SER A 124 4.08 -12.62 -3.87
CA SER A 124 5.31 -13.18 -3.33
C SER A 124 5.40 -14.71 -3.52
N LEU A 125 4.24 -15.38 -3.61
CA LEU A 125 4.14 -16.82 -3.85
C LEU A 125 4.22 -17.16 -5.35
N LEU A 126 3.77 -16.25 -6.23
CA LEU A 126 3.67 -16.49 -7.67
C LEU A 126 4.97 -16.18 -8.44
N ASP A 127 5.76 -15.23 -7.98
CA ASP A 127 7.06 -14.91 -8.58
C ASP A 127 8.08 -14.47 -7.52
N PRO A 128 8.94 -15.38 -7.07
CA PRO A 128 9.97 -15.09 -6.07
C PRO A 128 10.95 -13.97 -6.46
N ARG A 129 10.97 -13.55 -7.74
CA ARG A 129 11.83 -12.47 -8.24
C ARG A 129 11.22 -11.08 -8.03
N ILE A 130 9.89 -10.99 -7.81
CA ILE A 130 9.16 -9.73 -7.57
C ILE A 130 9.46 -9.15 -6.17
N PRO A 131 9.70 -9.94 -5.10
CA PRO A 131 9.81 -9.42 -3.74
C PRO A 131 10.87 -8.33 -3.53
N ASN A 132 11.99 -8.40 -4.26
CA ASN A 132 13.16 -7.58 -3.90
C ASN A 132 13.06 -6.08 -4.24
N GLY A 133 12.21 -5.67 -5.17
CA GLY A 133 12.07 -4.25 -5.54
C GLY A 133 10.81 -3.58 -4.98
N LEU A 134 9.64 -4.23 -5.13
CA LEU A 134 8.36 -3.69 -4.71
C LEU A 134 8.17 -3.72 -3.19
N PHE A 135 8.46 -4.87 -2.56
CA PHE A 135 8.30 -5.04 -1.11
C PHE A 135 9.37 -4.32 -0.30
N GLN A 136 10.57 -4.16 -0.84
CA GLN A 136 11.65 -3.44 -0.16
C GLN A 136 11.28 -1.97 0.06
N ARG A 137 10.57 -1.35 -0.86
CA ARG A 137 10.07 0.03 -0.72
C ARG A 137 8.93 0.13 0.30
N ALA A 138 8.02 -0.83 0.32
CA ALA A 138 6.95 -0.88 1.33
C ALA A 138 7.50 -1.13 2.75
N ARG A 139 8.62 -1.83 2.88
CA ARG A 139 9.30 -2.06 4.17
C ARG A 139 9.95 -0.80 4.75
N GLN A 140 10.25 0.20 3.92
CA GLN A 140 10.86 1.45 4.38
C GLN A 140 9.85 2.43 4.99
N VAL A 141 8.55 2.15 4.88
CA VAL A 141 7.50 2.92 5.56
C VAL A 141 7.63 2.71 7.06
N ALA A 142 7.76 3.79 7.81
CA ALA A 142 8.04 3.79 9.26
C ALA A 142 9.35 3.07 9.67
N ALA A 143 10.35 3.00 8.78
CA ALA A 143 11.69 2.57 9.16
C ALA A 143 12.35 3.65 10.05
N PRO A 144 13.16 3.24 11.06
CA PRO A 144 13.96 4.20 11.83
C PRO A 144 14.81 5.09 10.92
N ARG A 145 14.83 6.38 11.19
CA ARG A 145 15.56 7.37 10.40
C ARG A 145 17.00 7.48 10.90
N LYS A 146 17.93 7.74 9.97
CA LYS A 146 19.35 7.91 10.28
C LYS A 146 19.56 9.04 11.30
N GLU A 147 18.81 10.13 11.16
CA GLU A 147 18.87 11.29 12.07
C GLU A 147 18.57 10.95 13.52
N TRP A 148 17.74 9.91 13.80
CA TRP A 148 17.41 9.49 15.15
C TRP A 148 18.59 8.86 15.87
N TYR A 149 19.47 8.16 15.15
CA TYR A 149 20.73 7.64 15.68
C TYR A 149 21.77 8.75 15.85
N GLU A 150 21.86 9.68 14.89
CA GLU A 150 22.80 10.81 14.93
C GLU A 150 22.49 11.78 16.07
N THR A 151 21.21 11.93 16.44
CA THR A 151 20.77 12.77 17.57
C THR A 151 20.66 12.04 18.89
N GLY A 152 20.94 10.73 18.94
CA GLY A 152 20.85 9.91 20.14
C GLY A 152 19.43 9.62 20.63
N LEU A 153 18.40 9.83 19.80
CA LEU A 153 17.03 9.42 20.10
C LEU A 153 16.90 7.89 20.10
N LEU A 154 17.54 7.21 19.12
CA LEU A 154 17.80 5.78 19.15
C LEU A 154 19.28 5.53 19.43
N LEU A 155 19.57 4.53 20.26
CA LEU A 155 20.91 4.31 20.82
C LEU A 155 21.84 3.51 19.87
N GLY A 156 21.27 2.76 18.94
CA GLY A 156 22.03 1.89 18.03
C GLY A 156 22.52 0.59 18.70
N ASN A 157 21.98 0.21 19.86
CA ASN A 157 22.27 -1.07 20.51
C ASN A 157 21.64 -2.24 19.75
N ILE A 158 20.55 -1.97 19.02
CA ILE A 158 19.86 -2.92 18.15
C ILE A 158 20.13 -2.53 16.70
N GLU A 159 20.49 -3.51 15.89
CA GLU A 159 20.72 -3.28 14.47
C GLU A 159 19.44 -2.73 13.80
N PRO A 160 19.50 -1.59 13.05
CA PRO A 160 18.33 -0.90 12.50
C PRO A 160 17.43 -1.79 11.64
N GLY A 161 18.01 -2.77 10.94
CA GLY A 161 17.26 -3.75 10.15
C GLY A 161 16.40 -4.68 11.01
N THR A 162 16.79 -4.93 12.27
CA THR A 162 15.99 -5.71 13.22
C THR A 162 14.75 -4.94 13.64
N ILE A 163 14.89 -3.66 14.00
CA ILE A 163 13.75 -2.78 14.33
C ILE A 163 12.80 -2.68 13.13
N MET A 164 13.34 -2.42 11.94
CA MET A 164 12.56 -2.36 10.71
C MET A 164 11.81 -3.66 10.42
N LYS A 165 12.40 -4.82 10.73
CA LYS A 165 11.76 -6.13 10.57
C LYS A 165 10.55 -6.26 11.51
N GLU A 166 10.65 -5.83 12.75
CA GLU A 166 9.53 -5.89 13.71
C GLU A 166 8.40 -4.93 13.34
N VAL A 167 8.73 -3.70 12.93
CA VAL A 167 7.76 -2.76 12.33
C VAL A 167 7.02 -3.41 11.15
N HIS A 168 7.75 -4.10 10.27
CA HIS A 168 7.15 -4.78 9.13
C HIS A 168 6.25 -5.94 9.55
N ASN A 169 6.67 -6.76 10.51
CA ASN A 169 5.92 -7.92 11.00
C ASN A 169 4.58 -7.49 11.61
N THR A 170 4.59 -6.47 12.48
CA THR A 170 3.37 -5.92 13.07
C THR A 170 2.42 -5.37 12.01
N ASN A 171 2.95 -4.55 11.10
CA ASN A 171 2.16 -3.99 10.00
C ASN A 171 1.57 -5.09 9.10
N ARG A 172 2.33 -6.15 8.82
CA ARG A 172 1.85 -7.28 8.02
C ARG A 172 0.69 -8.00 8.70
N LEU A 173 0.78 -8.29 9.98
CA LEU A 173 -0.28 -8.96 10.73
C LEU A 173 -1.56 -8.13 10.75
N ALA A 174 -1.47 -6.85 11.12
CA ALA A 174 -2.61 -5.94 11.15
C ALA A 174 -3.30 -5.83 9.77
N ARG A 175 -2.52 -5.80 8.67
CA ARG A 175 -3.07 -5.79 7.31
C ARG A 175 -3.86 -7.06 7.01
N ILE A 176 -3.34 -8.23 7.38
CA ILE A 176 -4.02 -9.51 7.18
C ILE A 176 -5.32 -9.52 7.96
N ASP A 177 -5.31 -9.09 9.21
CA ASP A 177 -6.50 -9.06 10.07
C ASP A 177 -7.57 -8.10 9.52
N TRP A 178 -7.16 -6.89 9.09
CA TRP A 178 -8.08 -5.93 8.49
C TRP A 178 -8.66 -6.41 7.14
N VAL A 179 -7.82 -6.99 6.27
CA VAL A 179 -8.26 -7.52 4.97
C VAL A 179 -9.30 -8.63 5.13
N ASN A 180 -9.10 -9.49 6.13
CA ASN A 180 -10.02 -10.58 6.44
C ASN A 180 -11.26 -10.15 7.26
N GLY A 181 -11.31 -8.88 7.69
CA GLY A 181 -12.44 -8.34 8.45
C GLY A 181 -12.45 -8.73 9.92
N TYR A 182 -11.33 -9.21 10.46
CA TYR A 182 -11.18 -9.54 11.89
C TYR A 182 -11.10 -8.29 12.76
N ILE A 183 -10.54 -7.21 12.20
CA ILE A 183 -10.45 -5.90 12.83
C ILE A 183 -11.02 -4.82 11.90
N ASP A 184 -11.54 -3.75 12.48
CA ASP A 184 -11.91 -2.54 11.76
C ASP A 184 -10.70 -1.63 11.49
N LEU A 185 -10.91 -0.48 10.86
CA LEU A 185 -9.83 0.42 10.48
C LEU A 185 -9.24 1.18 11.69
N ASN A 186 -10.05 1.43 12.73
CA ASN A 186 -9.55 2.04 13.97
C ASN A 186 -8.66 1.05 14.73
N GLN A 187 -9.09 -0.21 14.83
CA GLN A 187 -8.30 -1.29 15.42
C GLN A 187 -7.02 -1.53 14.61
N PHE A 188 -7.07 -1.48 13.27
CA PHE A 188 -5.90 -1.54 12.41
C PHE A 188 -4.90 -0.42 12.74
N ARG A 189 -5.38 0.83 12.78
CA ARG A 189 -4.57 2.00 13.15
C ARG A 189 -3.89 1.80 14.51
N HIS A 190 -4.66 1.40 15.50
CA HIS A 190 -4.19 1.17 16.87
C HIS A 190 -3.10 0.11 16.89
N GLN A 191 -3.34 -1.06 16.35
CA GLN A 191 -2.41 -2.20 16.34
C GLN A 191 -1.10 -1.86 15.62
N VAL A 192 -1.17 -1.16 14.47
CA VAL A 192 0.04 -0.75 13.74
C VAL A 192 0.82 0.28 14.51
N LEU A 193 0.16 1.30 15.08
CA LEU A 193 0.84 2.36 15.83
C LEU A 193 1.49 1.81 17.09
N GLU A 194 0.79 1.00 17.88
CA GLU A 194 1.33 0.34 19.07
C GLU A 194 2.59 -0.47 18.74
N GLY A 195 2.54 -1.32 17.70
CA GLY A 195 3.68 -2.15 17.35
C GLY A 195 4.87 -1.36 16.80
N VAL A 196 4.64 -0.26 16.08
CA VAL A 196 5.71 0.64 15.62
C VAL A 196 6.38 1.33 16.81
N LEU A 197 5.59 1.87 17.77
CA LEU A 197 6.12 2.53 18.95
C LEU A 197 6.86 1.56 19.87
N LEU A 198 6.38 0.32 20.04
CA LEU A 198 7.08 -0.74 20.77
C LEU A 198 8.42 -1.08 20.11
N ALA A 199 8.45 -1.18 18.78
CA ALA A 199 9.70 -1.42 18.05
C ALA A 199 10.71 -0.29 18.26
N TYR A 200 10.27 0.98 18.26
CA TYR A 200 11.17 2.11 18.56
C TYR A 200 11.62 2.12 20.03
N ALA A 201 10.73 1.78 20.96
CA ALA A 201 11.05 1.74 22.40
C ALA A 201 12.15 0.73 22.73
N SER A 202 12.33 -0.30 21.91
CA SER A 202 13.37 -1.33 22.13
C SER A 202 14.81 -0.80 22.07
N ASP A 203 15.05 0.34 21.40
CA ASP A 203 16.38 0.95 21.25
C ASP A 203 16.38 2.46 21.56
N ALA A 204 15.32 2.96 22.19
CA ALA A 204 15.14 4.38 22.48
C ALA A 204 16.06 4.86 23.63
N SER A 205 16.45 6.15 23.58
CA SER A 205 17.04 6.82 24.74
C SER A 205 16.10 6.78 25.94
N PRO A 206 16.59 6.91 27.18
CA PRO A 206 15.74 6.89 28.37
C PRO A 206 14.56 7.89 28.28
N GLU A 207 14.81 9.11 27.80
CA GLU A 207 13.80 10.15 27.67
C GLU A 207 12.76 9.80 26.61
N LEU A 208 13.18 9.31 25.46
CA LEU A 208 12.28 8.89 24.40
C LEU A 208 11.50 7.65 24.81
N HIS A 209 12.14 6.70 25.52
CA HIS A 209 11.49 5.48 25.98
C HIS A 209 10.28 5.79 26.90
N VAL A 210 10.44 6.68 27.88
CA VAL A 210 9.33 7.10 28.76
C VAL A 210 8.16 7.64 27.94
N ARG A 211 8.42 8.54 27.01
CA ARG A 211 7.39 9.14 26.13
C ARG A 211 6.69 8.10 25.25
N LEU A 212 7.45 7.15 24.71
CA LEU A 212 6.89 6.06 23.88
C LEU A 212 5.96 5.17 24.73
N ILE A 213 6.34 4.82 25.95
CA ILE A 213 5.49 4.01 26.84
C ILE A 213 4.23 4.78 27.27
N GLU A 214 4.33 6.07 27.56
CA GLU A 214 3.17 6.92 27.86
C GLU A 214 2.19 6.95 26.70
N GLU A 215 2.69 7.12 25.47
CA GLU A 215 1.86 7.13 24.26
C GLU A 215 1.18 5.78 24.04
N ILE A 216 1.91 4.66 24.17
CA ILE A 216 1.35 3.30 24.03
C ILE A 216 0.24 3.06 25.05
N ASN A 217 0.47 3.42 26.32
CA ASN A 217 -0.53 3.29 27.38
C ASN A 217 -1.75 4.21 27.15
N GLY A 218 -1.56 5.32 26.47
CA GLY A 218 -2.64 6.21 26.03
C GLY A 218 -3.55 5.56 24.96
N LEU A 219 -2.95 4.81 24.02
CA LEU A 219 -3.68 4.09 22.99
C LEU A 219 -4.64 3.03 23.56
N SER A 220 -4.24 2.33 24.62
CA SER A 220 -5.03 1.25 25.24
C SER A 220 -6.29 1.74 25.97
N LYS A 221 -6.52 3.04 26.07
CA LYS A 221 -7.68 3.64 26.77
C LYS A 221 -8.77 4.14 25.82
N LEU A 222 -8.54 4.06 24.52
CA LEU A 222 -9.46 4.46 23.45
C LEU A 222 -10.16 3.23 22.84
#